data_8b3551fc9b2a85d9c74d5b8c0e3dad49
#
_entry.id   8b3551fc9b2a85d9c74d5b8c0e3dad49
#
_cell.length_a   1.000
_cell.length_b   1.000
_cell.length_c   1.000
_cell.angle_alpha   90.00
_cell.angle_beta   90.00
_cell.angle_gamma   90.00
#
_symmetry.space_group_name_H-M   'P 1'
#
loop_
_entity.id
_entity.type
_entity.pdbx_description
1 polymer ?
#
loop_
_entity_poly.entity_id
_entity_poly.type
_entity_poly.pdbx_seq_one_letter_code
_entity_poly.pdbx_strand_id
1 'polypeptide(L)'
;QNRVIDMLAKNVLDELVKAGFKGYNDENKSGDIRHILIRRGYHTGEIMIVIVVNNKNLLSNFRMRSVVNNLVEKNDNIKNIFLNLNSSNTNEILGKEVKQVYGMEKYITDYIGDFKYFISPKSFFQVNTQQAEVLYSTLKEGLKLKDNDVLFDLYSGVGSIGIFLSK
;
A
#
# COMPACT_ATOMS: atom_id res chain seq x y z
N GLN A 1 -14.95 -5.63 4.90
CA GLN A 1 -13.51 -5.84 4.74
C GLN A 1 -13.28 -6.82 3.59
N ASN A 2 -12.19 -6.66 2.82
CA ASN A 2 -11.95 -7.49 1.63
C ASN A 2 -11.34 -8.83 2.06
N ARG A 3 -12.05 -9.94 1.83
CA ARG A 3 -11.61 -11.30 2.22
C ARG A 3 -10.22 -11.68 1.70
N VAL A 4 -9.84 -11.21 0.51
CA VAL A 4 -8.51 -11.47 -0.08
C VAL A 4 -7.42 -10.82 0.76
N ILE A 5 -7.62 -9.58 1.21
CA ILE A 5 -6.68 -8.85 2.06
C ILE A 5 -6.56 -9.54 3.42
N ASP A 6 -7.67 -9.99 4.02
CA ASP A 6 -7.66 -10.67 5.32
C ASP A 6 -6.90 -12.01 5.25
N MET A 7 -7.16 -12.81 4.22
CA MET A 7 -6.43 -14.06 4.01
C MET A 7 -4.94 -13.82 3.78
N LEU A 8 -4.60 -12.80 2.99
CA LEU A 8 -3.20 -12.48 2.71
C LEU A 8 -2.48 -11.95 3.95
N ALA A 9 -3.14 -11.11 4.76
CA ALA A 9 -2.57 -10.61 6.01
C ALA A 9 -2.24 -11.77 6.96
N LYS A 10 -3.14 -12.76 7.06
CA LYS A 10 -2.90 -13.97 7.84
C LYS A 10 -1.71 -14.77 7.27
N ASN A 11 -1.64 -14.96 5.95
CA ASN A 11 -0.54 -15.68 5.32
C ASN A 11 0.81 -14.98 5.58
N VAL A 12 0.86 -13.65 5.46
CA VAL A 12 2.08 -12.87 5.76
C VAL A 12 2.48 -13.05 7.22
N LEU A 13 1.53 -12.96 8.15
CA LEU A 13 1.79 -13.16 9.58
C LEU A 13 2.31 -14.57 9.86
N ASP A 14 1.67 -15.60 9.30
CA ASP A 14 2.06 -17.00 9.49
C ASP A 14 3.49 -17.26 8.98
N GLU A 15 3.86 -16.73 7.80
CA GLU A 15 5.21 -16.88 7.27
C GLU A 15 6.27 -16.14 8.11
N LEU A 16 5.94 -14.95 8.63
CA LEU A 16 6.83 -14.21 9.54
C LEU A 16 7.04 -14.96 10.86
N VAL A 17 5.98 -15.51 11.46
CA VAL A 17 6.05 -16.29 12.69
C VAL A 17 6.84 -17.58 12.49
N LYS A 18 6.62 -18.33 11.39
CA LYS A 18 7.40 -19.52 11.03
C LYS A 18 8.89 -19.22 10.87
N ALA A 19 9.23 -18.05 10.32
CA ALA A 19 10.61 -17.60 10.19
C ALA A 19 11.22 -17.10 11.51
N GLY A 20 10.46 -17.12 12.62
CA GLY A 20 10.90 -16.74 13.96
C GLY A 20 10.99 -15.23 14.19
N PHE A 21 10.27 -14.41 13.40
CA PHE A 21 10.13 -12.99 13.70
C PHE A 21 9.11 -12.75 14.78
N LYS A 22 9.40 -11.77 15.66
CA LYS A 22 8.53 -11.36 16.76
C LYS A 22 7.78 -10.09 16.43
N GLY A 23 6.51 -10.02 16.81
CA GLY A 23 5.75 -8.77 16.78
C GLY A 23 6.38 -7.72 17.71
N TYR A 24 6.31 -6.47 17.28
CA TYR A 24 6.80 -5.34 18.08
C TYR A 24 5.88 -5.09 19.27
N ASN A 25 6.46 -4.89 20.44
CA ASN A 25 5.77 -4.51 21.67
C ASN A 25 6.11 -3.04 21.98
N ASP A 26 5.07 -2.20 22.02
CA ASP A 26 5.22 -0.76 22.25
C ASP A 26 5.60 -0.40 23.69
N GLU A 27 5.32 -1.25 24.66
CA GLU A 27 5.65 -1.00 26.06
C GLU A 27 7.15 -1.11 26.33
N ASN A 28 7.75 -2.21 25.87
CA ASN A 28 9.18 -2.49 26.09
C ASN A 28 10.06 -2.13 24.89
N LYS A 29 9.46 -1.57 23.81
CA LYS A 29 10.14 -1.13 22.57
C LYS A 29 10.98 -2.24 21.91
N SER A 30 10.52 -3.49 21.98
CA SER A 30 11.23 -4.66 21.46
C SER A 30 10.40 -5.43 20.44
N GLY A 31 11.07 -6.18 19.58
CA GLY A 31 10.46 -6.98 18.51
C GLY A 31 10.96 -6.56 17.14
N ASP A 32 10.55 -7.32 16.13
CA ASP A 32 11.05 -7.22 14.77
C ASP A 32 10.08 -6.48 13.84
N ILE A 33 8.80 -6.87 13.88
CA ILE A 33 7.77 -6.47 12.92
C ILE A 33 6.77 -5.54 13.61
N ARG A 34 6.67 -4.30 13.13
CA ARG A 34 5.75 -3.29 13.67
C ARG A 34 4.38 -3.33 13.01
N HIS A 35 4.37 -3.36 11.67
CA HIS A 35 3.13 -3.35 10.90
C HIS A 35 3.26 -4.17 9.62
N ILE A 36 2.14 -4.63 9.11
CA ILE A 36 1.98 -5.21 7.78
C ILE A 36 0.96 -4.34 7.05
N LEU A 37 1.39 -3.70 5.96
CA LEU A 37 0.52 -2.93 5.08
C LEU A 37 0.28 -3.73 3.81
N ILE A 38 -0.98 -3.91 3.43
CA ILE A 38 -1.36 -4.57 2.19
C ILE A 38 -2.21 -3.61 1.38
N ARG A 39 -1.80 -3.38 0.15
CA ARG A 39 -2.56 -2.62 -0.83
C ARG A 39 -2.96 -3.54 -1.97
N ARG A 40 -4.20 -3.45 -2.41
CA ARG A 40 -4.71 -4.20 -3.55
C ARG A 40 -5.44 -3.26 -4.49
N GLY A 41 -5.08 -3.27 -5.76
CA GLY A 41 -5.85 -2.62 -6.82
C GLY A 41 -7.22 -3.30 -6.91
N TYR A 42 -8.28 -2.51 -6.90
CA TYR A 42 -9.65 -3.02 -6.98
C TYR A 42 -9.91 -3.64 -8.36
N HIS A 43 -9.60 -2.90 -9.42
CA HIS A 43 -9.82 -3.33 -10.81
C HIS A 43 -8.72 -4.27 -11.32
N THR A 44 -7.46 -4.02 -10.96
CA THR A 44 -6.33 -4.81 -11.46
C THR A 44 -6.08 -6.09 -10.67
N GLY A 45 -6.48 -6.13 -9.40
CA GLY A 45 -6.15 -7.22 -8.48
C GLY A 45 -4.69 -7.23 -8.04
N GLU A 46 -3.84 -6.33 -8.54
CA GLU A 46 -2.42 -6.24 -8.17
C GLU A 46 -2.24 -5.97 -6.68
N ILE A 47 -1.27 -6.65 -6.08
CA ILE A 47 -1.02 -6.61 -4.63
C ILE A 47 0.38 -6.06 -4.35
N MET A 48 0.45 -5.12 -3.42
CA MET A 48 1.65 -4.62 -2.78
C MET A 48 1.64 -4.98 -1.30
N ILE A 49 2.75 -5.50 -0.80
CA ILE A 49 2.96 -5.76 0.63
C ILE A 49 4.09 -4.86 1.13
N VAL A 50 3.86 -4.18 2.26
CA VAL A 50 4.90 -3.43 2.98
C VAL A 50 5.00 -3.99 4.39
N ILE A 51 6.15 -4.58 4.71
CA ILE A 51 6.45 -5.10 6.05
C ILE A 51 7.29 -4.02 6.76
N VAL A 52 6.72 -3.46 7.82
CA VAL A 52 7.39 -2.44 8.62
C VAL A 52 8.22 -3.10 9.71
N VAL A 53 9.53 -2.89 9.63
CA VAL A 53 10.51 -3.50 10.53
C VAL A 53 11.09 -2.47 11.50
N ASN A 54 11.39 -2.91 12.72
CA ASN A 54 11.94 -2.05 13.78
C ASN A 54 13.47 -1.86 13.67
N ASN A 55 14.19 -2.76 12.99
CA ASN A 55 15.65 -2.79 12.99
C ASN A 55 16.21 -2.84 11.56
N LYS A 56 17.23 -2.03 11.28
CA LYS A 56 17.89 -1.94 9.98
C LYS A 56 18.46 -3.27 9.51
N ASN A 57 18.96 -4.13 10.41
CA ASN A 57 19.51 -5.45 10.07
C ASN A 57 18.47 -6.37 9.41
N LEU A 58 17.18 -6.11 9.64
CA LEU A 58 16.10 -6.89 9.02
C LEU A 58 15.92 -6.60 7.53
N LEU A 59 16.40 -5.44 7.06
CA LEU A 59 16.33 -5.07 5.62
C LEU A 59 17.17 -6.00 4.70
N SER A 60 18.11 -6.75 5.26
CA SER A 60 18.95 -7.69 4.52
C SER A 60 19.02 -9.09 5.15
N ASN A 61 18.09 -9.38 6.05
CA ASN A 61 18.04 -10.66 6.75
C ASN A 61 17.67 -11.81 5.80
N PHE A 62 18.42 -12.93 5.85
CA PHE A 62 18.19 -14.07 4.97
C PHE A 62 16.84 -14.78 5.22
N ARG A 63 16.37 -14.82 6.49
CA ARG A 63 15.04 -15.36 6.83
C ARG A 63 13.91 -14.57 6.18
N MET A 64 14.09 -13.24 6.07
CA MET A 64 13.12 -12.37 5.38
C MET A 64 13.04 -12.71 3.89
N ARG A 65 14.14 -13.10 3.24
CA ARG A 65 14.13 -13.56 1.84
C ARG A 65 13.27 -14.83 1.70
N SER A 66 13.38 -15.78 2.63
CA SER A 66 12.56 -16.98 2.61
C SER A 66 11.06 -16.65 2.76
N VAL A 67 10.71 -15.73 3.67
CA VAL A 67 9.33 -15.23 3.79
C VAL A 67 8.83 -14.65 2.48
N VAL A 68 9.61 -13.78 1.85
CA VAL A 68 9.27 -13.13 0.56
C VAL A 68 9.02 -14.18 -0.52
N ASN A 69 9.92 -15.14 -0.69
CA ASN A 69 9.79 -16.20 -1.68
C ASN A 69 8.53 -17.04 -1.47
N ASN A 70 8.28 -17.47 -0.23
CA ASN A 70 7.09 -18.26 0.10
C ASN A 70 5.77 -17.52 -0.16
N LEU A 71 5.75 -16.20 0.07
CA LEU A 71 4.58 -15.36 -0.21
C LEU A 71 4.30 -15.24 -1.70
N VAL A 72 5.34 -15.03 -2.48
CA VAL A 72 5.25 -14.89 -3.94
C VAL A 72 4.84 -16.20 -4.61
N GLU A 73 5.41 -17.34 -4.19
CA GLU A 73 5.05 -18.67 -4.70
C GLU A 73 3.58 -19.02 -4.47
N LYS A 74 2.97 -18.47 -3.41
CA LYS A 74 1.57 -18.74 -3.05
C LYS A 74 0.57 -17.77 -3.68
N ASN A 75 1.01 -16.67 -4.29
CA ASN A 75 0.10 -15.66 -4.82
C ASN A 75 0.70 -14.85 -5.97
N ASP A 76 0.33 -15.20 -7.20
CA ASP A 76 0.81 -14.57 -8.44
C ASP A 76 0.41 -13.09 -8.60
N ASN A 77 -0.59 -12.63 -7.82
CA ASN A 77 -1.01 -11.23 -7.86
C ASN A 77 -0.11 -10.30 -7.06
N ILE A 78 0.84 -10.82 -6.27
CA ILE A 78 1.83 -10.00 -5.59
C ILE A 78 2.80 -9.43 -6.62
N LYS A 79 2.72 -8.13 -6.87
CA LYS A 79 3.58 -7.41 -7.83
C LYS A 79 4.85 -6.90 -7.17
N ASN A 80 4.78 -6.51 -5.91
CA ASN A 80 5.95 -6.02 -5.18
C ASN A 80 5.81 -6.22 -3.67
N ILE A 81 6.96 -6.41 -3.03
CA ILE A 81 7.10 -6.45 -1.58
C ILE A 81 8.19 -5.46 -1.17
N PHE A 82 7.89 -4.66 -0.16
CA PHE A 82 8.81 -3.68 0.42
C PHE A 82 9.03 -3.98 1.90
N LEU A 83 10.26 -3.70 2.35
CA LEU A 83 10.57 -3.53 3.76
C LEU A 83 10.66 -2.03 4.05
N ASN A 84 10.01 -1.59 5.10
CA ASN A 84 10.08 -0.21 5.57
C ASN A 84 10.70 -0.16 6.96
N LEU A 85 11.78 0.58 7.11
CA LEU A 85 12.41 0.77 8.41
C LEU A 85 11.70 1.88 9.19
N ASN A 86 11.08 1.51 10.30
CA ASN A 86 10.54 2.45 11.27
C ASN A 86 11.00 2.07 12.68
N SER A 87 12.06 2.70 13.16
CA SER A 87 12.58 2.58 14.52
C SER A 87 12.22 3.78 15.40
N SER A 88 11.37 4.69 14.90
CA SER A 88 10.96 5.89 15.63
C SER A 88 9.92 5.58 16.73
N ASN A 89 9.86 6.45 17.74
CA ASN A 89 8.83 6.41 18.79
C ASN A 89 7.64 7.34 18.47
N THR A 90 7.35 7.55 17.20
CA THR A 90 6.22 8.36 16.73
C THR A 90 5.04 7.46 16.36
N ASN A 91 3.86 8.07 16.22
CA ASN A 91 2.65 7.38 15.75
C ASN A 91 2.64 7.13 14.23
N GLU A 92 3.70 7.49 13.51
CA GLU A 92 3.82 7.22 12.09
C GLU A 92 3.97 5.71 11.83
N ILE A 93 3.15 5.17 10.95
CA ILE A 93 3.22 3.76 10.56
C ILE A 93 4.46 3.49 9.70
N LEU A 94 4.75 4.38 8.73
CA LEU A 94 5.85 4.22 7.79
C LEU A 94 7.02 5.14 8.16
N GLY A 95 8.21 4.56 8.28
CA GLY A 95 9.45 5.30 8.40
C GLY A 95 9.95 5.86 7.05
N LYS A 96 11.09 6.55 7.09
CA LYS A 96 11.66 7.21 5.91
C LYS A 96 12.27 6.25 4.89
N GLU A 97 12.96 5.21 5.36
CA GLU A 97 13.68 4.25 4.51
C GLU A 97 12.74 3.14 4.02
N VAL A 98 12.66 2.98 2.70
CA VAL A 98 11.88 1.92 2.05
C VAL A 98 12.80 1.15 1.11
N LYS A 99 12.87 -0.16 1.27
CA LYS A 99 13.66 -1.07 0.43
C LYS A 99 12.73 -2.04 -0.29
N GLN A 100 12.77 -2.05 -1.61
CA GLN A 100 12.11 -3.07 -2.40
C GLN A 100 12.88 -4.39 -2.29
N VAL A 101 12.17 -5.48 -1.99
CA VAL A 101 12.75 -6.83 -1.85
C VAL A 101 12.20 -7.83 -2.86
N TYR A 102 11.09 -7.48 -3.53
CA TYR A 102 10.51 -8.23 -4.64
C TYR A 102 9.78 -7.30 -5.62
N GLY A 103 9.77 -7.69 -6.91
CA GLY A 103 9.09 -7.02 -8.00
C GLY A 103 10.02 -6.12 -8.81
N MET A 104 9.58 -5.74 -10.02
CA MET A 104 10.34 -4.86 -10.93
C MET A 104 9.93 -3.40 -10.74
N GLU A 105 8.61 -3.15 -10.65
CA GLU A 105 8.08 -1.81 -10.49
C GLU A 105 8.00 -1.39 -9.01
N LYS A 106 8.07 -0.09 -8.74
CA LYS A 106 7.96 0.47 -7.37
C LYS A 106 6.53 0.83 -6.97
N TYR A 107 5.55 0.39 -7.74
CA TYR A 107 4.14 0.69 -7.58
C TYR A 107 3.27 -0.49 -8.01
N ILE A 108 2.03 -0.48 -7.60
CA ILE A 108 0.94 -1.23 -8.22
C ILE A 108 0.04 -0.26 -8.97
N THR A 109 -0.80 -0.77 -9.86
CA THR A 109 -1.73 0.05 -10.62
C THR A 109 -3.17 -0.22 -10.22
N ASP A 110 -4.01 0.81 -10.29
CA ASP A 110 -5.46 0.70 -10.21
C ASP A 110 -6.11 1.79 -11.05
N TYR A 111 -7.43 1.77 -11.16
CA TYR A 111 -8.21 2.71 -11.94
C TYR A 111 -9.24 3.41 -11.06
N ILE A 112 -9.58 4.66 -11.41
CA ILE A 112 -10.79 5.36 -10.98
C ILE A 112 -11.42 5.91 -12.26
N GLY A 113 -12.57 5.35 -12.67
CA GLY A 113 -13.11 5.56 -14.01
C GLY A 113 -12.10 5.12 -15.08
N ASP A 114 -11.88 5.98 -16.09
CA ASP A 114 -10.95 5.72 -17.20
C ASP A 114 -9.47 6.03 -16.86
N PHE A 115 -9.19 6.56 -15.69
CA PHE A 115 -7.86 7.02 -15.32
C PHE A 115 -7.06 5.96 -14.57
N LYS A 116 -5.85 5.69 -15.06
CA LYS A 116 -4.90 4.77 -14.43
C LYS A 116 -4.03 5.50 -13.42
N TYR A 117 -3.94 4.94 -12.21
CA TYR A 117 -3.12 5.48 -11.12
C TYR A 117 -1.99 4.52 -10.78
N PHE A 118 -0.83 5.10 -10.43
CA PHE A 118 0.35 4.39 -9.95
C PHE A 118 0.46 4.59 -8.44
N ILE A 119 0.31 3.51 -7.69
CA ILE A 119 0.20 3.54 -6.23
C ILE A 119 1.51 3.04 -5.62
N SER A 120 2.29 3.94 -5.03
CA SER A 120 3.53 3.62 -4.33
C SER A 120 3.28 3.27 -2.86
N PRO A 121 4.29 2.74 -2.12
CA PRO A 121 4.14 2.41 -0.70
C PRO A 121 3.65 3.56 0.18
N LYS A 122 4.04 4.79 -0.14
CA LYS A 122 3.74 6.00 0.65
C LYS A 122 2.64 6.89 0.09
N SER A 123 2.21 6.68 -1.18
CA SER A 123 1.17 7.51 -1.76
C SER A 123 -0.17 7.24 -1.09
N PHE A 124 -0.94 8.30 -0.86
CA PHE A 124 -2.35 8.16 -0.49
C PHE A 124 -3.13 7.74 -1.75
N PHE A 125 -3.98 6.75 -1.62
CA PHE A 125 -4.96 6.36 -2.62
C PHE A 125 -6.23 5.89 -1.90
N GLN A 126 -7.39 6.18 -2.45
CA GLN A 126 -8.68 5.85 -1.84
C GLN A 126 -8.81 4.34 -1.65
N VAL A 127 -8.97 3.91 -0.40
CA VAL A 127 -9.06 2.48 -0.04
C VAL A 127 -10.36 1.81 -0.51
N ASN A 128 -11.39 2.61 -0.77
CA ASN A 128 -12.66 2.16 -1.34
C ASN A 128 -12.84 2.79 -2.73
N THR A 129 -12.23 2.16 -3.75
CA THR A 129 -12.24 2.65 -5.12
C THR A 129 -13.65 2.81 -5.66
N GLN A 130 -14.57 1.88 -5.39
CA GLN A 130 -15.96 1.97 -5.84
C GLN A 130 -16.67 3.23 -5.30
N GLN A 131 -16.51 3.53 -4.00
CA GLN A 131 -17.10 4.73 -3.42
C GLN A 131 -16.39 6.00 -3.88
N ALA A 132 -15.10 5.94 -4.18
CA ALA A 132 -14.37 7.05 -4.79
C ALA A 132 -14.94 7.37 -6.18
N GLU A 133 -15.22 6.37 -7.00
CA GLU A 133 -15.84 6.53 -8.33
C GLU A 133 -17.23 7.18 -8.22
N VAL A 134 -18.06 6.73 -7.30
CA VAL A 134 -19.38 7.33 -7.04
C VAL A 134 -19.24 8.79 -6.59
N LEU A 135 -18.35 9.05 -5.64
CA LEU A 135 -18.10 10.41 -5.13
C LEU A 135 -17.63 11.35 -6.25
N TYR A 136 -16.67 10.92 -7.07
CA TYR A 136 -16.09 11.76 -8.12
C TYR A 136 -17.09 12.01 -9.26
N SER A 137 -17.91 11.00 -9.61
CA SER A 137 -18.98 11.16 -10.58
C SER A 137 -20.05 12.15 -10.07
N THR A 138 -20.43 12.04 -8.80
CA THR A 138 -21.37 12.99 -8.17
C THR A 138 -20.82 14.43 -8.17
N LEU A 139 -19.51 14.58 -7.87
CA LEU A 139 -18.86 15.90 -7.95
C LEU A 139 -18.87 16.45 -9.37
N LYS A 140 -18.56 15.62 -10.37
CA LYS A 140 -18.56 16.02 -11.79
C LYS A 140 -19.92 16.50 -12.24
N GLU A 141 -20.99 15.77 -11.92
CA GLU A 141 -22.36 16.13 -12.23
C GLU A 141 -22.80 17.42 -11.52
N GLY A 142 -22.41 17.60 -10.25
CA GLY A 142 -22.76 18.77 -9.43
C GLY A 142 -22.06 20.05 -9.87
N LEU A 143 -20.78 19.97 -10.23
CA LEU A 143 -19.96 21.12 -10.62
C LEU A 143 -20.31 21.68 -11.99
N LYS A 144 -20.80 20.84 -12.95
CA LYS A 144 -21.17 21.23 -14.32
C LYS A 144 -20.10 22.06 -15.02
N LEU A 145 -18.81 21.64 -14.87
CA LEU A 145 -17.66 22.34 -15.43
C LEU A 145 -17.78 22.48 -16.96
N LYS A 146 -17.28 23.60 -17.48
CA LYS A 146 -17.16 23.92 -18.91
C LYS A 146 -15.70 23.90 -19.32
N ASP A 147 -15.44 23.77 -20.61
CA ASP A 147 -14.08 23.62 -21.17
C ASP A 147 -13.05 24.70 -20.76
N ASN A 148 -13.52 25.91 -20.42
CA ASN A 148 -12.65 27.03 -20.03
C ASN A 148 -12.68 27.31 -18.50
N ASP A 149 -13.34 26.48 -17.70
CA ASP A 149 -13.36 26.65 -16.25
C ASP A 149 -12.01 26.25 -15.64
N VAL A 150 -11.62 26.97 -14.59
CA VAL A 150 -10.41 26.69 -13.83
C VAL A 150 -10.78 26.04 -12.50
N LEU A 151 -10.31 24.83 -12.28
CA LEU A 151 -10.52 24.07 -11.05
C LEU A 151 -9.28 24.11 -10.17
N PHE A 152 -9.45 24.50 -8.91
CA PHE A 152 -8.42 24.41 -7.87
C PHE A 152 -8.67 23.19 -6.99
N ASP A 153 -7.79 22.19 -7.07
CA ASP A 153 -7.81 21.00 -6.19
C ASP A 153 -6.86 21.23 -5.02
N LEU A 154 -7.38 21.81 -3.93
CA LEU A 154 -6.61 22.10 -2.73
C LEU A 154 -6.46 20.82 -1.89
N TYR A 155 -5.23 20.59 -1.40
CA TYR A 155 -4.83 19.35 -0.70
C TYR A 155 -4.94 18.10 -1.56
N SER A 156 -4.67 18.22 -2.85
CA SER A 156 -4.92 17.24 -3.91
C SER A 156 -4.27 15.85 -3.69
N GLY A 157 -3.24 15.75 -2.85
CA GLY A 157 -2.48 14.50 -2.66
C GLY A 157 -1.87 14.02 -3.99
N VAL A 158 -2.40 12.90 -4.53
CA VAL A 158 -2.00 12.39 -5.86
C VAL A 158 -2.81 13.02 -7.01
N GLY A 159 -3.64 14.00 -6.72
CA GLY A 159 -4.45 14.73 -7.71
C GLY A 159 -5.63 13.95 -8.29
N SER A 160 -6.09 12.90 -7.60
CA SER A 160 -7.07 11.98 -8.15
C SER A 160 -8.42 12.64 -8.51
N ILE A 161 -8.87 13.62 -7.71
CA ILE A 161 -10.11 14.36 -7.97
C ILE A 161 -9.92 15.27 -9.19
N GLY A 162 -8.88 16.10 -9.19
CA GLY A 162 -8.59 17.02 -10.29
C GLY A 162 -8.41 16.30 -11.62
N ILE A 163 -7.67 15.16 -11.62
CA ILE A 163 -7.51 14.31 -12.81
C ILE A 163 -8.86 13.77 -13.30
N PHE A 164 -9.69 13.25 -12.40
CA PHE A 164 -10.99 12.71 -12.76
C PHE A 164 -11.95 13.77 -13.35
N LEU A 165 -11.87 14.98 -12.84
CA LEU A 165 -12.73 16.10 -13.29
C LEU A 165 -12.22 16.83 -14.53
N SER A 166 -10.99 16.50 -15.01
CA SER A 166 -10.35 17.17 -16.15
C SER A 166 -10.87 16.74 -17.52
N LYS A 167 -11.79 15.77 -17.58
CA LYS A 167 -12.40 15.26 -18.84
C LYS A 167 -13.86 15.56 -18.94
#